data_bf3716fec28c20388913d3b0b1792a76
#
_entry.id   bf3716fec28c20388913d3b0b1792a76
#
_cell.length_a   1.000
_cell.length_b   1.000
_cell.length_c   1.000
_cell.angle_alpha   90.00
_cell.angle_beta   90.00
_cell.angle_gamma   90.00
#
_symmetry.space_group_name_H-M   'P 1'
#
loop_
_entity.id
_entity.type
_entity.pdbx_description
1 polymer ?
#
loop_
_entity_poly.entity_id
_entity_poly.type
_entity_poly.pdbx_seq_one_letter_code
_entity_poly.pdbx_strand_id
1 'polypeptide(L)'
;MRLALVALATLALAGCETTEEKSAQLERVAKHSKHLAEASEPLRALVGAPPSSKVKVQGTSVVHTSEGAAAVVRVRNTTGTTLHRIPILIEVKDAAGASVYTNNQVGISPSLTSVPSLPAGGSLEWVDDQVQATGTPASVSATLGDGETGGGPASLPVKASVSEQSANGGTVEGTVTNPTGAAQSEVVVYATAHHGSELVAAGRAVVNEVPASGSSHFQLFLIGDPSGASLKLTAPPTS
;
A
#
# COMPACT_ATOMS: atom_id res chain seq x y z
N MET A 1 -45.41 -54.96 15.28
CA MET A 1 -44.17 -54.16 15.20
C MET A 1 -44.22 -53.30 13.93
N ARG A 2 -44.63 -52.05 14.02
CA ARG A 2 -44.78 -51.14 12.85
C ARG A 2 -43.61 -50.13 12.91
N LEU A 3 -42.71 -50.21 11.95
CA LEU A 3 -41.65 -49.19 11.73
C LEU A 3 -42.30 -47.99 11.03
N ALA A 4 -42.24 -46.84 11.65
CA ALA A 4 -42.54 -45.55 11.01
C ALA A 4 -41.27 -44.97 10.39
N LEU A 5 -41.29 -44.80 9.09
CA LEU A 5 -40.23 -44.09 8.31
C LEU A 5 -40.50 -42.59 8.44
N VAL A 6 -39.59 -41.85 9.09
CA VAL A 6 -39.61 -40.39 9.10
C VAL A 6 -38.75 -39.91 7.92
N ALA A 7 -39.37 -39.37 6.90
CA ALA A 7 -38.69 -38.71 5.80
C ALA A 7 -38.35 -37.27 6.21
N LEU A 8 -37.06 -36.96 6.36
CA LEU A 8 -36.57 -35.61 6.60
C LEU A 8 -36.44 -34.90 5.25
N ALA A 9 -37.39 -34.01 4.96
CA ALA A 9 -37.31 -33.12 3.79
C ALA A 9 -36.42 -31.94 4.11
N THR A 10 -35.19 -31.96 3.59
CA THR A 10 -34.29 -30.77 3.60
C THR A 10 -34.74 -29.79 2.52
N LEU A 11 -35.42 -28.72 2.91
CA LEU A 11 -35.66 -27.57 2.02
C LEU A 11 -34.31 -26.87 1.77
N ALA A 12 -33.78 -27.03 0.58
CA ALA A 12 -32.72 -26.16 0.08
C ALA A 12 -33.35 -24.79 -0.24
N LEU A 13 -33.15 -23.80 0.61
CA LEU A 13 -33.40 -22.39 0.33
C LEU A 13 -32.37 -21.94 -0.72
N ALA A 14 -32.67 -22.13 -2.00
CA ALA A 14 -32.02 -21.40 -3.07
C ALA A 14 -32.48 -19.94 -2.93
N GLY A 15 -31.64 -19.09 -2.32
CA GLY A 15 -31.87 -17.66 -2.26
C GLY A 15 -31.90 -17.11 -3.69
N CYS A 16 -33.09 -16.79 -4.19
CA CYS A 16 -33.24 -16.02 -5.41
C CYS A 16 -32.71 -14.60 -5.10
N GLU A 17 -31.51 -14.27 -5.56
CA GLU A 17 -31.06 -12.88 -5.61
C GLU A 17 -32.08 -12.08 -6.40
N THR A 18 -32.58 -11.00 -5.81
CA THR A 18 -33.52 -10.13 -6.46
C THR A 18 -32.86 -9.33 -7.57
N THR A 19 -33.62 -8.86 -8.55
CA THR A 19 -33.11 -8.00 -9.63
C THR A 19 -32.46 -6.74 -9.06
N GLU A 20 -32.96 -6.22 -7.94
CA GLU A 20 -32.43 -5.06 -7.23
C GLU A 20 -31.07 -5.35 -6.59
N GLU A 21 -30.89 -6.52 -5.97
CA GLU A 21 -29.59 -6.93 -5.40
C GLU A 21 -28.52 -7.11 -6.49
N LYS A 22 -28.87 -7.71 -7.62
CA LYS A 22 -27.98 -7.82 -8.79
C LYS A 22 -27.62 -6.46 -9.36
N SER A 23 -28.58 -5.55 -9.48
CA SER A 23 -28.33 -4.19 -9.96
C SER A 23 -27.38 -3.42 -9.02
N ALA A 24 -27.63 -3.49 -7.70
CA ALA A 24 -26.77 -2.88 -6.69
C ALA A 24 -25.34 -3.48 -6.66
N GLN A 25 -25.22 -4.77 -6.93
CA GLN A 25 -23.92 -5.43 -7.05
C GLN A 25 -23.17 -4.97 -8.32
N LEU A 26 -23.85 -4.91 -9.46
CA LEU A 26 -23.29 -4.41 -10.72
C LEU A 26 -22.86 -2.94 -10.62
N GLU A 27 -23.65 -2.09 -9.96
CA GLU A 27 -23.26 -0.70 -9.70
C GLU A 27 -22.02 -0.59 -8.81
N ARG A 28 -21.90 -1.42 -7.76
CA ARG A 28 -20.71 -1.48 -6.92
C ARG A 28 -19.47 -1.90 -7.71
N VAL A 29 -19.60 -2.95 -8.53
CA VAL A 29 -18.52 -3.42 -9.40
C VAL A 29 -18.12 -2.35 -10.42
N ALA A 30 -19.09 -1.68 -11.05
CA ALA A 30 -18.84 -0.61 -12.01
C ALA A 30 -18.15 0.60 -11.36
N LYS A 31 -18.58 1.03 -10.17
CA LYS A 31 -17.94 2.10 -9.40
C LYS A 31 -16.50 1.73 -9.01
N HIS A 32 -16.29 0.50 -8.53
CA HIS A 32 -14.97 0.01 -8.18
C HIS A 32 -14.04 -0.04 -9.40
N SER A 33 -14.51 -0.60 -10.53
CA SER A 33 -13.75 -0.65 -11.78
C SER A 33 -13.40 0.74 -12.32
N LYS A 34 -14.34 1.69 -12.23
CA LYS A 34 -14.09 3.08 -12.60
C LYS A 34 -13.03 3.72 -11.71
N HIS A 35 -13.12 3.54 -10.40
CA HIS A 35 -12.14 4.06 -9.44
C HIS A 35 -10.73 3.49 -9.67
N LEU A 36 -10.61 2.18 -9.95
CA LEU A 36 -9.33 1.55 -10.32
C LEU A 36 -8.77 2.09 -11.65
N ALA A 37 -9.63 2.36 -12.63
CA ALA A 37 -9.21 2.94 -13.91
C ALA A 37 -8.71 4.37 -13.72
N GLU A 38 -9.43 5.20 -12.96
CA GLU A 38 -9.05 6.57 -12.62
C GLU A 38 -7.73 6.62 -11.84
N ALA A 39 -7.48 5.68 -10.92
CA ALA A 39 -6.23 5.59 -10.18
C ALA A 39 -5.01 5.25 -11.06
N SER A 40 -5.20 4.56 -12.18
CA SER A 40 -4.11 4.19 -13.10
C SER A 40 -3.79 5.25 -14.17
N GLU A 41 -4.69 6.20 -14.41
CA GLU A 41 -4.51 7.29 -15.39
C GLU A 41 -3.22 8.12 -15.14
N PRO A 42 -2.96 8.61 -13.89
CA PRO A 42 -1.74 9.37 -13.62
C PRO A 42 -0.47 8.57 -13.89
N LEU A 43 -0.48 7.24 -13.71
CA LEU A 43 0.69 6.38 -13.95
C LEU A 43 0.99 6.22 -15.44
N ARG A 44 -0.04 6.16 -16.28
CA ARG A 44 0.14 6.12 -17.74
C ARG A 44 0.83 7.37 -18.25
N ALA A 45 0.53 8.53 -17.68
CA ALA A 45 1.18 9.79 -18.01
C ALA A 45 2.66 9.81 -17.59
N LEU A 46 3.10 8.96 -16.65
CA LEU A 46 4.49 8.87 -16.23
C LEU A 46 5.35 7.97 -17.14
N VAL A 47 4.75 7.15 -17.99
CA VAL A 47 5.50 6.29 -18.92
C VAL A 47 6.26 7.17 -19.92
N GLY A 48 7.60 7.16 -19.81
CA GLY A 48 8.45 8.00 -20.64
C GLY A 48 8.44 9.50 -20.31
N ALA A 49 7.76 9.91 -19.24
CA ALA A 49 7.77 11.29 -18.79
C ALA A 49 9.13 11.71 -18.20
N PRO A 50 9.49 13.00 -18.30
CA PRO A 50 10.67 13.51 -17.60
C PRO A 50 10.47 13.40 -16.07
N PRO A 51 11.55 13.24 -15.28
CA PRO A 51 11.47 13.24 -13.84
C PRO A 51 10.84 14.51 -13.28
N SER A 52 10.04 14.39 -12.21
CA SER A 52 9.46 15.54 -11.51
C SER A 52 10.55 16.54 -11.07
N SER A 53 10.25 17.82 -11.23
CA SER A 53 11.09 18.90 -10.69
C SER A 53 10.89 19.12 -9.18
N LYS A 54 9.75 18.68 -8.64
CA LYS A 54 9.33 18.91 -7.24
C LYS A 54 9.68 17.77 -6.31
N VAL A 55 9.74 16.54 -6.82
CA VAL A 55 9.98 15.33 -6.03
C VAL A 55 11.11 14.53 -6.63
N LYS A 56 12.05 14.08 -5.80
CA LYS A 56 13.22 13.29 -6.24
C LYS A 56 13.22 11.90 -5.62
N VAL A 57 13.60 10.92 -6.42
CA VAL A 57 13.99 9.59 -5.93
C VAL A 57 15.39 9.73 -5.32
N GLN A 58 15.53 9.40 -4.03
CA GLN A 58 16.82 9.38 -3.31
C GLN A 58 17.48 8.01 -3.30
N GLY A 59 16.71 6.96 -3.52
CA GLY A 59 17.18 5.58 -3.55
C GLY A 59 16.03 4.62 -3.76
N THR A 60 16.37 3.44 -4.24
CA THR A 60 15.43 2.33 -4.45
C THR A 60 16.06 1.06 -3.91
N SER A 61 15.22 0.16 -3.39
CA SER A 61 15.65 -1.16 -2.90
C SER A 61 14.53 -2.16 -3.15
N VAL A 62 14.87 -3.43 -3.25
CA VAL A 62 13.91 -4.53 -3.28
C VAL A 62 14.34 -5.59 -2.27
N VAL A 63 13.38 -6.09 -1.51
CA VAL A 63 13.52 -7.27 -0.64
C VAL A 63 12.63 -8.35 -1.21
N HIS A 64 13.12 -9.58 -1.26
CA HIS A 64 12.31 -10.71 -1.69
C HIS A 64 12.65 -11.97 -0.87
N THR A 65 11.63 -12.80 -0.65
CA THR A 65 11.72 -14.10 0.02
C THR A 65 10.85 -15.10 -0.74
N SER A 66 10.73 -16.32 -0.22
CA SER A 66 9.74 -17.28 -0.71
C SER A 66 8.29 -16.82 -0.55
N GLU A 67 8.03 -15.90 0.40
CA GLU A 67 6.69 -15.39 0.73
C GLU A 67 6.25 -14.22 -0.16
N GLY A 68 7.19 -13.57 -0.88
CA GLY A 68 6.88 -12.44 -1.75
C GLY A 68 8.03 -11.48 -1.95
N ALA A 69 7.71 -10.32 -2.52
CA ALA A 69 8.69 -9.25 -2.70
C ALA A 69 8.09 -7.88 -2.34
N ALA A 70 8.94 -6.99 -1.82
CA ALA A 70 8.60 -5.61 -1.52
C ALA A 70 9.59 -4.66 -2.21
N ALA A 71 9.07 -3.69 -2.95
CA ALA A 71 9.82 -2.59 -3.53
C ALA A 71 9.75 -1.37 -2.62
N VAL A 72 10.89 -0.75 -2.34
CA VAL A 72 10.98 0.44 -1.50
C VAL A 72 11.60 1.57 -2.30
N VAL A 73 10.93 2.72 -2.32
CA VAL A 73 11.40 3.95 -2.98
C VAL A 73 11.51 5.05 -1.94
N ARG A 74 12.73 5.53 -1.71
CA ARG A 74 12.94 6.73 -0.88
C ARG A 74 12.73 7.96 -1.74
N VAL A 75 11.69 8.72 -1.39
CA VAL A 75 11.29 9.95 -2.09
C VAL A 75 11.56 11.17 -1.23
N ARG A 76 11.84 12.31 -1.88
CA ARG A 76 12.05 13.61 -1.21
C ARG A 76 11.30 14.71 -1.92
N ASN A 77 10.53 15.48 -1.18
CA ASN A 77 9.98 16.75 -1.62
C ASN A 77 11.07 17.82 -1.61
N THR A 78 11.34 18.45 -2.74
CA THR A 78 12.37 19.50 -2.88
C THR A 78 11.79 20.91 -2.81
N THR A 79 10.45 21.02 -2.60
CA THR A 79 9.75 22.31 -2.52
C THR A 79 9.58 22.79 -1.09
N GLY A 80 9.19 24.05 -0.93
CA GLY A 80 8.84 24.65 0.35
C GLY A 80 7.39 24.41 0.81
N THR A 81 6.61 23.58 0.11
CA THR A 81 5.21 23.29 0.40
C THR A 81 4.97 21.79 0.52
N THR A 82 3.97 21.38 1.29
CA THR A 82 3.53 19.99 1.35
C THR A 82 2.91 19.60 0.01
N LEU A 83 3.24 18.41 -0.46
CA LEU A 83 2.68 17.80 -1.66
C LEU A 83 1.83 16.60 -1.29
N HIS A 84 0.72 16.40 -2.00
CA HIS A 84 -0.21 15.28 -1.82
C HIS A 84 -0.42 14.52 -3.12
N ARG A 85 -0.90 13.27 -3.00
CA ARG A 85 -1.24 12.41 -4.15
C ARG A 85 -0.19 12.41 -5.25
N ILE A 86 1.07 12.26 -4.85
CA ILE A 86 2.20 12.28 -5.79
C ILE A 86 2.22 10.96 -6.56
N PRO A 87 1.92 10.94 -7.86
CA PRO A 87 1.93 9.71 -8.64
C PRO A 87 3.32 9.07 -8.63
N ILE A 88 3.38 7.76 -8.46
CA ILE A 88 4.62 6.98 -8.46
C ILE A 88 4.46 5.75 -9.36
N LEU A 89 5.26 5.68 -10.42
CA LEU A 89 5.39 4.51 -11.29
C LEU A 89 6.68 3.79 -10.93
N ILE A 90 6.59 2.50 -10.63
CA ILE A 90 7.77 1.66 -10.40
C ILE A 90 7.87 0.57 -11.47
N GLU A 91 9.11 0.19 -11.75
CA GLU A 91 9.47 -0.98 -12.54
C GLU A 91 10.49 -1.79 -11.75
N VAL A 92 10.19 -3.07 -11.55
CA VAL A 92 11.10 -4.03 -10.92
C VAL A 92 11.72 -4.89 -12.02
N LYS A 93 13.03 -5.06 -11.98
CA LYS A 93 13.80 -5.83 -12.96
C LYS A 93 14.52 -6.98 -12.28
N ASP A 94 14.73 -8.05 -13.03
CA ASP A 94 15.61 -9.14 -12.66
C ASP A 94 17.10 -8.79 -12.84
N ALA A 95 17.98 -9.72 -12.53
CA ALA A 95 19.43 -9.54 -12.67
C ALA A 95 19.90 -9.42 -14.13
N ALA A 96 19.10 -9.87 -15.10
CA ALA A 96 19.35 -9.70 -16.53
C ALA A 96 18.84 -8.35 -17.09
N GLY A 97 18.15 -7.56 -16.25
CA GLY A 97 17.56 -6.27 -16.61
C GLY A 97 16.18 -6.39 -17.27
N ALA A 98 15.58 -7.59 -17.32
CA ALA A 98 14.22 -7.76 -17.81
C ALA A 98 13.21 -7.26 -16.79
N SER A 99 12.15 -6.58 -17.26
CA SER A 99 11.05 -6.13 -16.40
C SER A 99 10.23 -7.33 -15.92
N VAL A 100 10.13 -7.51 -14.61
CA VAL A 100 9.38 -8.61 -13.98
C VAL A 100 8.13 -8.14 -13.24
N TYR A 101 8.00 -6.83 -13.00
CA TYR A 101 6.81 -6.22 -12.39
C TYR A 101 6.77 -4.71 -12.65
N THR A 102 5.56 -4.19 -12.76
CA THR A 102 5.27 -2.75 -12.70
C THR A 102 3.94 -2.53 -11.99
N ASN A 103 3.82 -1.44 -11.23
CA ASN A 103 2.57 -1.04 -10.59
C ASN A 103 1.58 -0.34 -11.55
N ASN A 104 1.84 -0.34 -12.85
CA ASN A 104 0.94 0.19 -13.89
C ASN A 104 0.02 -0.91 -14.46
N GLN A 105 -0.52 -1.76 -13.59
CA GLN A 105 -1.41 -2.85 -13.97
C GLN A 105 -2.87 -2.50 -13.63
N VAL A 106 -3.80 -3.02 -14.44
CA VAL A 106 -5.23 -2.87 -14.15
C VAL A 106 -5.58 -3.62 -12.87
N GLY A 107 -6.31 -2.98 -11.97
CA GLY A 107 -6.75 -3.60 -10.71
C GLY A 107 -5.80 -3.40 -9.53
N ILE A 108 -4.69 -2.69 -9.73
CA ILE A 108 -3.80 -2.33 -8.61
C ILE A 108 -4.51 -1.39 -7.63
N SER A 109 -4.22 -1.55 -6.34
CA SER A 109 -4.78 -0.68 -5.30
C SER A 109 -4.35 0.78 -5.52
N PRO A 110 -5.26 1.77 -5.40
CA PRO A 110 -4.91 3.19 -5.49
C PRO A 110 -3.77 3.60 -4.56
N SER A 111 -3.68 2.99 -3.38
CA SER A 111 -2.60 3.23 -2.41
C SER A 111 -1.21 2.77 -2.89
N LEU A 112 -1.13 2.00 -3.98
CA LEU A 112 0.11 1.60 -4.66
C LEU A 112 0.45 2.47 -5.87
N THR A 113 -0.35 3.47 -6.18
CA THR A 113 -0.16 4.31 -7.36
C THR A 113 0.30 5.73 -7.02
N SER A 114 0.33 6.07 -5.73
CA SER A 114 0.74 7.41 -5.28
C SER A 114 1.36 7.40 -3.89
N VAL A 115 2.20 8.41 -3.62
CA VAL A 115 2.64 8.78 -2.28
C VAL A 115 1.56 9.69 -1.70
N PRO A 116 0.92 9.35 -0.54
CA PRO A 116 -0.22 10.11 -0.03
C PRO A 116 0.11 11.56 0.28
N SER A 117 1.15 11.79 1.07
CA SER A 117 1.60 13.12 1.44
C SER A 117 3.11 13.15 1.71
N LEU A 118 3.73 14.28 1.40
CA LEU A 118 5.16 14.51 1.62
C LEU A 118 5.37 15.97 2.05
N PRO A 119 5.75 16.24 3.32
CA PRO A 119 5.89 17.59 3.84
C PRO A 119 7.01 18.35 3.12
N ALA A 120 7.01 19.68 3.21
CA ALA A 120 8.03 20.55 2.65
C ALA A 120 9.44 20.10 3.05
N GLY A 121 10.31 19.84 2.07
CA GLY A 121 11.67 19.34 2.29
C GLY A 121 11.76 17.94 2.91
N GLY A 122 10.63 17.27 3.18
CA GLY A 122 10.55 15.97 3.82
C GLY A 122 10.91 14.81 2.91
N SER A 123 11.15 13.64 3.52
CA SER A 123 11.42 12.38 2.84
C SER A 123 10.57 11.26 3.41
N LEU A 124 10.24 10.28 2.56
CA LEU A 124 9.45 9.10 2.90
C LEU A 124 10.06 7.87 2.22
N GLU A 125 10.01 6.73 2.87
CA GLU A 125 10.20 5.41 2.26
C GLU A 125 8.82 4.85 1.91
N TRP A 126 8.45 4.97 0.65
CA TRP A 126 7.23 4.40 0.10
C TRP A 126 7.46 2.92 -0.21
N VAL A 127 6.48 2.08 0.11
CA VAL A 127 6.60 0.62 -0.01
C VAL A 127 5.47 0.08 -0.88
N ASP A 128 5.82 -0.74 -1.85
CA ASP A 128 4.92 -1.68 -2.53
C ASP A 128 5.27 -3.10 -2.08
N ASP A 129 4.44 -3.68 -1.25
CA ASP A 129 4.56 -5.04 -0.72
C ASP A 129 3.73 -6.07 -1.49
N GLN A 130 3.16 -5.66 -2.63
CA GLN A 130 2.36 -6.51 -3.50
C GLN A 130 3.06 -6.78 -4.86
N VAL A 131 4.38 -6.81 -4.86
CA VAL A 131 5.18 -7.09 -6.05
C VAL A 131 4.99 -8.53 -6.50
N GLN A 132 4.07 -8.74 -7.44
CA GLN A 132 3.80 -10.05 -8.07
C GLN A 132 4.75 -10.26 -9.25
N ALA A 133 6.04 -10.43 -8.96
CA ALA A 133 7.06 -10.56 -9.98
C ALA A 133 6.97 -11.89 -10.73
N THR A 134 7.15 -11.83 -12.06
CA THR A 134 7.21 -13.02 -12.93
C THR A 134 8.59 -13.69 -12.94
N GLY A 135 9.56 -13.11 -12.22
CA GLY A 135 10.93 -13.60 -12.07
C GLY A 135 11.52 -13.12 -10.74
N THR A 136 12.80 -13.39 -10.49
CA THR A 136 13.48 -12.98 -9.26
C THR A 136 13.80 -11.48 -9.29
N PRO A 137 13.20 -10.65 -8.40
CA PRO A 137 13.50 -9.23 -8.32
C PRO A 137 14.97 -8.96 -7.96
N ALA A 138 15.60 -8.02 -8.66
CA ALA A 138 16.99 -7.63 -8.39
C ALA A 138 17.18 -6.11 -8.25
N SER A 139 16.36 -5.30 -8.93
CA SER A 139 16.44 -3.85 -8.86
C SER A 139 15.08 -3.19 -9.07
N VAL A 140 14.96 -1.94 -8.59
CA VAL A 140 13.76 -1.10 -8.75
C VAL A 140 14.17 0.21 -9.40
N SER A 141 13.41 0.67 -10.37
CA SER A 141 13.41 2.05 -10.84
C SER A 141 12.07 2.71 -10.56
N ALA A 142 12.05 4.04 -10.37
CA ALA A 142 10.83 4.77 -10.07
C ALA A 142 10.79 6.11 -10.83
N THR A 143 9.61 6.46 -11.33
CA THR A 143 9.29 7.76 -11.92
C THR A 143 8.19 8.41 -11.08
N LEU A 144 8.36 9.70 -10.75
CA LEU A 144 7.45 10.45 -9.90
C LEU A 144 6.79 11.58 -10.69
N GLY A 145 5.51 11.79 -10.46
CA GLY A 145 4.80 12.99 -10.88
C GLY A 145 4.96 14.14 -9.87
N ASP A 146 4.39 15.30 -10.19
CA ASP A 146 4.57 16.51 -9.38
C ASP A 146 3.72 16.55 -8.10
N GLY A 147 2.63 15.80 -8.04
CA GLY A 147 1.67 15.85 -6.94
C GLY A 147 0.91 17.18 -6.87
N GLU A 148 0.05 17.30 -5.88
CA GLU A 148 -0.78 18.48 -5.62
C GLU A 148 -0.25 19.24 -4.41
N THR A 149 -0.25 20.57 -4.47
CA THR A 149 0.15 21.41 -3.33
C THR A 149 -0.98 21.47 -2.30
N GLY A 150 -0.66 21.25 -1.03
CA GLY A 150 -1.63 21.29 0.05
C GLY A 150 -1.01 21.65 1.40
N GLY A 151 -1.80 21.52 2.45
CA GLY A 151 -1.40 21.68 3.86
C GLY A 151 -1.66 20.41 4.64
N GLY A 152 -1.38 20.42 5.93
CA GLY A 152 -1.66 19.30 6.83
C GLY A 152 -0.46 18.91 7.69
N PRO A 153 -0.62 17.94 8.60
CA PRO A 153 0.46 17.44 9.43
C PRO A 153 1.51 16.72 8.58
N ALA A 154 2.75 16.72 9.06
CA ALA A 154 3.86 16.06 8.36
C ALA A 154 3.71 14.53 8.32
N SER A 155 3.19 13.93 9.38
CA SER A 155 2.91 12.51 9.55
C SER A 155 1.96 12.33 10.72
N LEU A 156 1.18 11.26 10.70
CA LEU A 156 0.41 10.81 11.85
C LEU A 156 1.30 10.03 12.81
N PRO A 157 1.17 10.24 14.14
CA PRO A 157 1.91 9.46 15.13
C PRO A 157 1.59 7.97 15.05
N VAL A 158 2.64 7.13 15.03
CA VAL A 158 2.52 5.68 15.03
C VAL A 158 3.27 5.10 16.22
N LYS A 159 2.64 4.16 16.94
CA LYS A 159 3.27 3.34 17.97
C LYS A 159 3.07 1.88 17.59
N ALA A 160 4.15 1.13 17.46
CA ALA A 160 4.06 -0.27 17.07
C ALA A 160 5.27 -1.07 17.59
N SER A 161 5.12 -2.39 17.60
CA SER A 161 6.16 -3.35 17.90
C SER A 161 6.08 -4.55 16.96
N VAL A 162 7.20 -5.21 16.75
CA VAL A 162 7.23 -6.49 16.07
C VAL A 162 6.68 -7.54 17.04
N SER A 163 5.61 -8.25 16.64
CA SER A 163 4.99 -9.31 17.45
C SER A 163 5.51 -10.69 17.08
N GLU A 164 5.84 -10.88 15.80
CA GLU A 164 6.39 -12.14 15.29
C GLU A 164 7.50 -11.83 14.29
N GLN A 165 8.52 -12.70 14.20
CA GLN A 165 9.61 -12.56 13.24
C GLN A 165 10.16 -13.92 12.82
N SER A 166 10.56 -14.01 11.56
CA SER A 166 11.21 -15.15 10.94
C SER A 166 12.16 -14.67 9.85
N ALA A 167 12.97 -15.57 9.30
CA ALA A 167 13.89 -15.27 8.20
C ALA A 167 13.19 -14.79 6.90
N ASN A 168 11.89 -15.06 6.75
CA ASN A 168 11.14 -14.71 5.54
C ASN A 168 10.16 -13.54 5.75
N GLY A 169 9.91 -13.14 7.02
CA GLY A 169 8.96 -12.09 7.31
C GLY A 169 8.78 -11.81 8.79
N GLY A 170 7.92 -10.85 9.08
CA GLY A 170 7.53 -10.52 10.45
C GLY A 170 6.15 -9.86 10.49
N THR A 171 5.55 -9.88 11.66
CA THR A 171 4.30 -9.19 11.94
C THR A 171 4.58 -7.98 12.81
N VAL A 172 4.04 -6.83 12.41
CA VAL A 172 4.08 -5.59 13.19
C VAL A 172 2.66 -5.21 13.56
N GLU A 173 2.42 -5.03 14.85
CA GLU A 173 1.15 -4.58 15.38
C GLU A 173 1.29 -3.22 16.04
N GLY A 174 0.29 -2.38 15.85
CA GLY A 174 0.39 -1.02 16.36
C GLY A 174 -0.89 -0.21 16.29
N THR A 175 -0.71 1.07 16.60
CA THR A 175 -1.76 2.08 16.61
C THR A 175 -1.27 3.31 15.87
N VAL A 176 -2.10 3.81 14.95
CA VAL A 176 -1.95 5.11 14.33
C VAL A 176 -2.92 6.09 14.98
N THR A 177 -2.46 7.30 15.29
CA THR A 177 -3.25 8.35 15.96
C THR A 177 -3.43 9.53 15.02
N ASN A 178 -4.65 10.01 14.92
CA ASN A 178 -4.99 11.23 14.17
C ASN A 178 -5.22 12.41 15.15
N PRO A 179 -4.29 13.36 15.26
CA PRO A 179 -4.45 14.51 16.12
C PRO A 179 -5.31 15.62 15.50
N THR A 180 -5.78 15.45 14.27
CA THR A 180 -6.56 16.48 13.56
C THR A 180 -8.05 16.39 13.87
N GLY A 181 -8.79 17.48 13.61
CA GLY A 181 -10.23 17.55 13.79
C GLY A 181 -11.06 16.89 12.68
N ALA A 182 -10.43 16.29 11.66
CA ALA A 182 -11.10 15.58 10.57
C ALA A 182 -10.64 14.13 10.53
N ALA A 183 -11.56 13.20 10.27
CA ALA A 183 -11.21 11.80 10.08
C ALA A 183 -10.29 11.63 8.85
N GLN A 184 -9.37 10.68 8.92
CA GLN A 184 -8.48 10.29 7.82
C GLN A 184 -8.91 8.93 7.30
N SER A 185 -9.13 8.80 6.02
CA SER A 185 -9.52 7.54 5.38
C SER A 185 -8.34 6.94 4.60
N GLU A 186 -8.29 5.60 4.51
CA GLU A 186 -7.27 4.87 3.75
C GLU A 186 -5.83 5.27 4.09
N VAL A 187 -5.56 5.47 5.39
CA VAL A 187 -4.22 5.82 5.87
C VAL A 187 -3.27 4.65 5.65
N VAL A 188 -2.21 4.90 4.89
CA VAL A 188 -1.16 3.88 4.67
C VAL A 188 -0.09 4.01 5.73
N VAL A 189 0.15 2.93 6.47
CA VAL A 189 1.30 2.80 7.38
C VAL A 189 2.39 2.04 6.64
N TYR A 190 3.53 2.67 6.42
CA TYR A 190 4.72 2.06 5.85
C TYR A 190 5.66 1.61 6.96
N ALA A 191 6.25 0.44 6.81
CA ALA A 191 7.27 -0.10 7.69
C ALA A 191 8.49 -0.55 6.89
N THR A 192 9.68 -0.13 7.32
CA THR A 192 10.96 -0.59 6.79
C THR A 192 11.87 -0.98 7.94
N ALA A 193 12.60 -2.09 7.79
CA ALA A 193 13.56 -2.56 8.77
C ALA A 193 14.98 -2.52 8.16
N HIS A 194 15.93 -1.97 8.92
CA HIS A 194 17.27 -1.72 8.43
C HIS A 194 18.35 -2.27 9.37
N HIS A 195 19.38 -2.88 8.81
CA HIS A 195 20.68 -3.08 9.44
C HIS A 195 21.64 -1.98 8.97
N GLY A 196 21.82 -0.95 9.80
CA GLY A 196 22.54 0.26 9.39
C GLY A 196 21.82 0.96 8.24
N SER A 197 22.43 0.96 7.04
CA SER A 197 21.84 1.53 5.83
C SER A 197 21.17 0.49 4.92
N GLU A 198 21.35 -0.80 5.20
CA GLU A 198 20.81 -1.89 4.40
C GLU A 198 19.35 -2.16 4.76
N LEU A 199 18.47 -2.15 3.77
CA LEU A 199 17.08 -2.56 3.92
C LEU A 199 17.01 -4.09 3.98
N VAL A 200 16.44 -4.64 5.05
CA VAL A 200 16.33 -6.10 5.25
C VAL A 200 14.91 -6.60 5.30
N ALA A 201 13.94 -5.72 5.59
CA ALA A 201 12.52 -6.06 5.48
C ALA A 201 11.67 -4.81 5.22
N ALA A 202 10.54 -5.00 4.56
CA ALA A 202 9.57 -3.93 4.30
C ALA A 202 8.15 -4.47 4.18
N GLY A 203 7.16 -3.62 4.51
CA GLY A 203 5.75 -3.92 4.39
C GLY A 203 4.89 -2.69 4.62
N ARG A 204 3.59 -2.83 4.41
CA ARG A 204 2.62 -1.76 4.65
C ARG A 204 1.27 -2.29 5.10
N ALA A 205 0.48 -1.44 5.74
CA ALA A 205 -0.94 -1.68 6.00
C ALA A 205 -1.77 -0.49 5.52
N VAL A 206 -3.02 -0.74 5.14
CA VAL A 206 -4.02 0.28 4.88
C VAL A 206 -5.02 0.28 6.03
N VAL A 207 -5.12 1.40 6.74
CA VAL A 207 -6.10 1.61 7.80
C VAL A 207 -7.29 2.34 7.20
N ASN A 208 -8.45 1.67 7.12
CA ASN A 208 -9.62 2.20 6.42
C ASN A 208 -10.05 3.57 6.94
N GLU A 209 -10.01 3.76 8.26
CA GLU A 209 -10.34 5.03 8.89
C GLU A 209 -9.59 5.22 10.21
N VAL A 210 -9.06 6.43 10.41
CA VAL A 210 -8.58 6.92 11.69
C VAL A 210 -9.45 8.10 12.10
N PRO A 211 -10.31 7.96 13.13
CA PRO A 211 -11.26 8.98 13.52
C PRO A 211 -10.60 10.32 13.87
N ALA A 212 -11.34 11.41 13.73
CA ALA A 212 -10.90 12.74 14.20
C ALA A 212 -10.53 12.68 15.66
N SER A 213 -9.33 13.20 16.02
CA SER A 213 -8.80 13.18 17.40
C SER A 213 -8.78 11.80 18.04
N GLY A 214 -8.72 10.74 17.22
CA GLY A 214 -8.82 9.34 17.62
C GLY A 214 -7.62 8.51 17.17
N SER A 215 -7.74 7.19 17.35
CA SER A 215 -6.71 6.23 16.97
C SER A 215 -7.34 4.96 16.40
N SER A 216 -6.62 4.28 15.53
CA SER A 216 -7.00 2.98 14.96
C SER A 216 -5.85 1.99 15.06
N HIS A 217 -6.18 0.72 15.32
CA HIS A 217 -5.21 -0.37 15.29
C HIS A 217 -4.90 -0.78 13.86
N PHE A 218 -3.68 -1.28 13.66
CA PHE A 218 -3.27 -1.91 12.42
C PHE A 218 -2.39 -3.14 12.71
N GLN A 219 -2.38 -4.04 11.76
CA GLN A 219 -1.41 -5.13 11.64
C GLN A 219 -0.84 -5.06 10.23
N LEU A 220 0.47 -5.20 10.10
CA LEU A 220 1.14 -5.30 8.80
C LEU A 220 2.13 -6.47 8.82
N PHE A 221 2.39 -7.00 7.65
CA PHE A 221 3.36 -8.06 7.45
C PHE A 221 4.60 -7.50 6.75
N LEU A 222 5.77 -7.83 7.27
CA LEU A 222 7.05 -7.52 6.65
C LEU A 222 7.48 -8.67 5.75
N ILE A 223 7.97 -8.35 4.58
CA ILE A 223 8.69 -9.27 3.69
C ILE A 223 10.18 -9.06 3.95
N GLY A 224 10.94 -10.12 4.20
CA GLY A 224 12.34 -10.06 4.61
C GLY A 224 12.55 -10.36 6.09
N ASP A 225 13.80 -10.45 6.54
CA ASP A 225 14.16 -10.76 7.92
C ASP A 225 14.32 -9.49 8.77
N PRO A 226 13.36 -9.15 9.66
CA PRO A 226 13.46 -7.99 10.53
C PRO A 226 14.29 -8.24 11.80
N SER A 227 14.86 -9.43 12.00
CA SER A 227 15.55 -9.83 13.24
C SER A 227 16.74 -8.93 13.51
N GLY A 228 16.77 -8.30 14.70
CA GLY A 228 17.83 -7.38 15.10
C GLY A 228 17.93 -6.07 14.30
N ALA A 229 16.99 -5.82 13.37
CA ALA A 229 16.96 -4.61 12.57
C ALA A 229 16.28 -3.44 13.30
N SER A 230 16.63 -2.21 12.91
CA SER A 230 15.92 -1.02 13.35
C SER A 230 14.65 -0.83 12.51
N LEU A 231 13.49 -0.87 13.15
CA LEU A 231 12.20 -0.65 12.52
C LEU A 231 11.89 0.85 12.42
N LYS A 232 11.52 1.30 11.22
CA LYS A 232 11.03 2.64 10.95
C LYS A 232 9.59 2.57 10.46
N LEU A 233 8.72 3.36 11.06
CA LEU A 233 7.30 3.45 10.73
C LEU A 233 6.95 4.87 10.30
N THR A 234 6.11 4.99 9.30
CA THR A 234 5.62 6.29 8.83
C THR A 234 4.19 6.14 8.33
N ALA A 235 3.31 7.05 8.78
CA ALA A 235 1.92 7.13 8.33
C ALA A 235 1.65 8.55 7.81
N PRO A 236 1.86 8.84 6.52
CA PRO A 236 1.51 10.14 5.95
C PRO A 236 -0.01 10.34 5.98
N PRO A 237 -0.49 11.56 6.26
CA PRO A 237 -1.92 11.87 6.18
C PRO A 237 -2.41 11.74 4.74
N THR A 238 -3.70 11.46 4.57
CA THR A 238 -4.32 11.27 3.24
C THR A 238 -4.88 12.56 2.65
N SER A 239 -5.08 13.61 3.46
CA SER A 239 -5.52 14.95 2.99
C SER A 239 -5.49 15.96 4.12
#